data_3e7cfb7258c0b783a35aa607d2cf8238
#
_entry.id   3e7cfb7258c0b783a35aa607d2cf8238
#
_cell.length_a   1.000
_cell.length_b   1.000
_cell.length_c   1.000
_cell.angle_alpha   90.00
_cell.angle_beta   90.00
_cell.angle_gamma   90.00
#
_symmetry.space_group_name_H-M   'P 1'
#
loop_
_entity.id
_entity.type
_entity.pdbx_description
1 polymer ?
#
loop_
_entity_poly.entity_id
_entity_poly.type
_entity_poly.pdbx_seq_one_letter_code
_entity_poly.pdbx_strand_id
1 'polypeptide(L)'
;KLFFPPSMRKEIEIPDEQEIFELTQKGEFYSEDLLKKSPKQLEMLSYFRKEKTATRHGLKSISYDSRILRELIKKELISKKKIKYKEEIQYETTENFLELNNEQKAAYESFKESLGSFKVHLLFGVTGSGKTETYMHIVRDVLENHKQVAVLVPEIGLTGSLEKSLKSRFGNKVVTMHSSLSNKDRQRSWKSIQSSSAKIILGTRSSIFTSTPDLGLIIVDEEHDSSYKQNEMPCYSARDTAIYKAKLHDCPVVLASATPSLESFNNAKLKKYALNKLEERVSEASKPKLELIDLRGKEIISGLA
;
A
#
# COMPACT_ATOMS: atom_id res chain seq x y z
N LYS A 1 16.44 11.17 -14.79
CA LYS A 1 15.90 10.32 -15.89
C LYS A 1 15.94 8.81 -15.56
N LEU A 2 16.92 8.32 -14.79
CA LEU A 2 17.06 6.89 -14.42
C LEU A 2 15.90 6.35 -13.57
N PHE A 3 15.33 7.18 -12.70
CA PHE A 3 14.24 6.78 -11.79
C PHE A 3 12.83 6.96 -12.38
N PHE A 4 12.74 7.58 -13.55
CA PHE A 4 11.46 7.70 -14.23
C PHE A 4 11.20 6.48 -15.11
N PRO A 5 10.05 5.80 -14.96
CA PRO A 5 9.67 4.72 -15.86
C PRO A 5 9.74 5.19 -17.33
N PRO A 6 10.08 4.30 -18.26
CA PRO A 6 10.15 4.65 -19.69
C PRO A 6 8.90 5.36 -20.21
N SER A 7 7.74 4.97 -19.70
CA SER A 7 6.43 5.57 -20.01
C SER A 7 6.27 7.01 -19.54
N MET A 8 7.06 7.48 -18.57
CA MET A 8 7.04 8.86 -18.07
C MET A 8 8.12 9.75 -18.71
N ARG A 9 8.97 9.18 -19.56
CA ARG A 9 10.02 9.93 -20.29
C ARG A 9 9.50 10.62 -21.55
N LYS A 10 8.30 10.24 -22.01
CA LYS A 10 7.55 10.85 -23.11
C LYS A 10 6.24 11.41 -22.53
N GLU A 11 5.84 12.60 -22.97
CA GLU A 11 4.49 13.08 -22.75
C GLU A 11 3.53 12.13 -23.47
N ILE A 12 2.85 11.30 -22.70
CA ILE A 12 1.77 10.43 -23.21
C ILE A 12 0.47 11.04 -22.73
N GLU A 13 -0.36 11.47 -23.68
CA GLU A 13 -1.74 11.80 -23.39
C GLU A 13 -2.42 10.56 -22.81
N ILE A 14 -2.82 10.64 -21.55
CA ILE A 14 -3.63 9.57 -20.94
C ILE A 14 -5.06 9.83 -21.37
N PRO A 15 -5.71 8.86 -22.04
CA PRO A 15 -7.12 8.99 -22.32
C PRO A 15 -7.89 9.17 -21.00
N ASP A 16 -8.70 10.22 -20.92
CA ASP A 16 -9.54 10.48 -19.73
C ASP A 16 -10.66 9.44 -19.55
N GLU A 17 -10.69 8.40 -20.37
CA GLU A 17 -11.74 7.40 -20.40
C GLU A 17 -11.20 6.01 -20.01
N GLN A 18 -11.90 5.34 -19.13
CA GLN A 18 -11.71 3.93 -18.80
C GLN A 18 -12.81 3.08 -19.44
N GLU A 19 -12.43 1.92 -19.98
CA GLU A 19 -13.39 0.91 -20.42
C GLU A 19 -13.84 0.09 -19.20
N ILE A 20 -15.15 0.14 -18.94
CA ILE A 20 -15.82 -0.72 -17.95
C ILE A 20 -16.74 -1.66 -18.71
N PHE A 21 -16.77 -2.89 -18.27
CA PHE A 21 -17.65 -3.94 -18.76
C PHE A 21 -18.69 -4.21 -17.68
N GLU A 22 -19.97 -4.21 -18.08
CA GLU A 22 -21.10 -4.40 -17.17
C GLU A 22 -21.97 -5.57 -17.66
N LEU A 23 -22.48 -6.34 -16.71
CA LEU A 23 -23.47 -7.37 -17.02
C LEU A 23 -24.76 -6.70 -17.49
N THR A 24 -25.32 -7.18 -18.61
CA THR A 24 -26.62 -6.71 -19.09
C THR A 24 -27.76 -7.51 -18.45
N GLN A 25 -28.98 -7.00 -18.50
CA GLN A 25 -30.17 -7.76 -18.09
C GLN A 25 -30.28 -9.11 -18.85
N LYS A 26 -29.98 -9.08 -20.15
CA LYS A 26 -29.93 -10.30 -20.98
C LYS A 26 -28.89 -11.29 -20.48
N GLY A 27 -27.70 -10.82 -20.05
CA GLY A 27 -26.64 -11.65 -19.47
C GLY A 27 -26.99 -12.24 -18.11
N GLU A 28 -27.77 -11.50 -17.31
CA GLU A 28 -28.21 -11.99 -15.99
C GLU A 28 -29.13 -13.20 -16.10
N PHE A 29 -30.08 -13.18 -17.05
CA PHE A 29 -31.08 -14.25 -17.28
C PHE A 29 -30.71 -15.21 -18.40
N TYR A 30 -29.51 -15.10 -18.99
CA TYR A 30 -29.11 -15.98 -20.10
C TYR A 30 -28.95 -17.42 -19.63
N SER A 31 -29.57 -18.36 -20.40
CA SER A 31 -29.49 -19.78 -20.05
C SER A 31 -28.07 -20.34 -20.18
N GLU A 32 -27.55 -20.97 -19.15
CA GLU A 32 -26.23 -21.62 -19.13
C GLU A 32 -26.14 -22.78 -20.13
N ASP A 33 -27.27 -23.43 -20.43
CA ASP A 33 -27.35 -24.51 -21.39
C ASP A 33 -26.87 -24.11 -22.79
N LEU A 34 -27.08 -22.84 -23.16
CA LEU A 34 -26.64 -22.30 -24.45
C LEU A 34 -25.12 -22.05 -24.53
N LEU A 35 -24.45 -22.09 -23.36
CA LEU A 35 -23.00 -21.92 -23.27
C LEU A 35 -22.26 -23.21 -22.88
N LYS A 36 -22.95 -24.36 -22.74
CA LYS A 36 -22.34 -25.67 -22.40
C LYS A 36 -21.17 -26.05 -23.30
N LYS A 37 -21.21 -25.66 -24.57
CA LYS A 37 -20.11 -25.91 -25.55
C LYS A 37 -18.94 -24.94 -25.43
N SER A 38 -19.01 -23.95 -24.54
CA SER A 38 -18.01 -22.90 -24.38
C SER A 38 -17.74 -22.60 -22.88
N PRO A 39 -17.08 -23.52 -22.16
CA PRO A 39 -16.91 -23.45 -20.70
C PRO A 39 -16.26 -22.15 -20.24
N LYS A 40 -15.32 -21.60 -21.01
CA LYS A 40 -14.68 -20.31 -20.68
C LYS A 40 -15.62 -19.10 -20.82
N GLN A 41 -16.63 -19.15 -21.72
CA GLN A 41 -17.66 -18.10 -21.78
C GLN A 41 -18.60 -18.19 -20.57
N LEU A 42 -18.91 -19.41 -20.13
CA LEU A 42 -19.72 -19.65 -18.95
C LEU A 42 -19.01 -19.13 -17.68
N GLU A 43 -17.73 -19.46 -17.51
CA GLU A 43 -16.91 -18.99 -16.40
C GLU A 43 -16.87 -17.45 -16.33
N MET A 44 -16.63 -16.80 -17.46
CA MET A 44 -16.62 -15.34 -17.53
C MET A 44 -18.00 -14.72 -17.25
N LEU A 45 -19.07 -15.31 -17.75
CA LEU A 45 -20.43 -14.85 -17.48
C LEU A 45 -20.78 -15.02 -15.98
N SER A 46 -20.38 -16.14 -15.36
CA SER A 46 -20.56 -16.38 -13.93
C SER A 46 -19.79 -15.36 -13.08
N TYR A 47 -18.58 -15.00 -13.49
CA TYR A 47 -17.83 -13.92 -12.84
C TYR A 47 -18.61 -12.60 -12.89
N PHE A 48 -19.13 -12.20 -14.08
CA PHE A 48 -19.90 -10.97 -14.20
C PHE A 48 -21.25 -11.02 -13.46
N ARG A 49 -21.84 -12.17 -13.27
CA ARG A 49 -23.04 -12.33 -12.44
C ARG A 49 -22.76 -12.06 -10.96
N LYS A 50 -21.57 -12.42 -10.51
CA LYS A 50 -21.10 -12.15 -9.15
C LYS A 50 -20.69 -10.69 -8.94
N GLU A 51 -19.83 -10.17 -9.81
CA GLU A 51 -19.18 -8.87 -9.62
C GLU A 51 -19.95 -7.70 -10.27
N LYS A 52 -20.95 -7.99 -11.13
CA LYS A 52 -21.77 -7.04 -11.91
C LYS A 52 -20.99 -6.16 -12.88
N THR A 53 -19.81 -5.69 -12.49
CA THR A 53 -18.94 -4.82 -13.30
C THR A 53 -17.49 -5.28 -13.24
N ALA A 54 -16.72 -5.03 -14.28
CA ALA A 54 -15.28 -5.26 -14.28
C ALA A 54 -14.53 -4.28 -15.17
N THR A 55 -13.31 -3.93 -14.76
CA THR A 55 -12.35 -3.23 -15.61
C THR A 55 -11.49 -4.24 -16.38
N ARG A 56 -10.81 -3.81 -17.46
CA ARG A 56 -9.82 -4.68 -18.12
C ARG A 56 -8.74 -5.21 -17.18
N HIS A 57 -8.42 -4.45 -16.15
CA HIS A 57 -7.41 -4.86 -15.17
C HIS A 57 -7.95 -5.94 -14.22
N GLY A 58 -9.16 -5.76 -13.71
CA GLY A 58 -9.83 -6.76 -12.89
C GLY A 58 -10.01 -8.10 -13.61
N LEU A 59 -10.26 -8.07 -14.93
CA LEU A 59 -10.36 -9.29 -15.73
C LEU A 59 -9.02 -10.03 -15.93
N LYS A 60 -7.87 -9.35 -15.84
CA LYS A 60 -6.57 -10.01 -15.94
C LYS A 60 -6.29 -10.98 -14.79
N SER A 61 -6.86 -10.75 -13.62
CA SER A 61 -6.69 -11.62 -12.45
C SER A 61 -7.34 -13.01 -12.63
N ILE A 62 -8.27 -13.14 -13.59
CA ILE A 62 -8.99 -14.39 -13.91
C ILE A 62 -8.52 -15.03 -15.23
N SER A 63 -7.29 -14.77 -15.68
CA SER A 63 -6.72 -15.33 -16.92
C SER A 63 -7.65 -15.20 -18.14
N TYR A 64 -8.30 -14.04 -18.29
CA TYR A 64 -9.29 -13.83 -19.33
C TYR A 64 -8.70 -13.79 -20.75
N ASP A 65 -9.42 -14.37 -21.71
CA ASP A 65 -9.14 -14.21 -23.14
C ASP A 65 -9.98 -13.05 -23.70
N SER A 66 -9.33 -12.09 -24.32
CA SER A 66 -9.98 -10.94 -24.96
C SER A 66 -10.95 -11.30 -26.09
N ARG A 67 -10.82 -12.51 -26.66
CA ARG A 67 -11.75 -13.05 -27.67
C ARG A 67 -13.07 -13.43 -27.02
N ILE A 68 -13.02 -14.08 -25.86
CA ILE A 68 -14.22 -14.48 -25.10
C ILE A 68 -15.03 -13.27 -24.69
N LEU A 69 -14.37 -12.22 -24.18
CA LEU A 69 -15.04 -10.98 -23.81
C LEU A 69 -15.75 -10.33 -25.01
N ARG A 70 -15.08 -10.30 -26.20
CA ARG A 70 -15.67 -9.77 -27.43
C ARG A 70 -16.90 -10.58 -27.88
N GLU A 71 -16.85 -11.91 -27.75
CA GLU A 71 -17.98 -12.78 -28.07
C GLU A 71 -19.18 -12.53 -27.14
N LEU A 72 -18.95 -12.35 -25.83
CA LEU A 72 -20.03 -12.04 -24.88
C LEU A 72 -20.61 -10.65 -25.13
N ILE A 73 -19.79 -9.70 -25.54
CA ILE A 73 -20.28 -8.35 -25.95
C ILE A 73 -21.10 -8.45 -27.23
N LYS A 74 -20.65 -9.24 -28.25
CA LYS A 74 -21.39 -9.46 -29.50
C LYS A 74 -22.74 -10.14 -29.26
N LYS A 75 -22.82 -11.01 -28.24
CA LYS A 75 -24.07 -11.66 -27.79
C LYS A 75 -24.95 -10.73 -26.93
N GLU A 76 -24.50 -9.52 -26.68
CA GLU A 76 -25.15 -8.52 -25.80
C GLU A 76 -25.35 -8.98 -24.36
N LEU A 77 -24.52 -9.93 -23.88
CA LEU A 77 -24.56 -10.40 -22.50
C LEU A 77 -23.76 -9.50 -21.56
N ILE A 78 -22.77 -8.82 -22.12
CA ILE A 78 -21.94 -7.82 -21.46
C ILE A 78 -21.95 -6.56 -22.31
N SER A 79 -22.13 -5.41 -21.68
CA SER A 79 -22.00 -4.10 -22.32
C SER A 79 -20.63 -3.50 -22.04
N LYS A 80 -20.12 -2.75 -23.01
CA LYS A 80 -18.89 -1.97 -22.87
C LYS A 80 -19.26 -0.50 -22.79
N LYS A 81 -18.89 0.14 -21.68
CA LYS A 81 -19.04 1.59 -21.49
C LYS A 81 -17.66 2.23 -21.38
N LYS A 82 -17.54 3.43 -21.88
CA LYS A 82 -16.41 4.31 -21.62
C LYS A 82 -16.85 5.31 -20.55
N ILE A 83 -16.21 5.25 -19.40
CA ILE A 83 -16.47 6.21 -18.33
C ILE A 83 -15.30 7.17 -18.30
N LYS A 84 -15.60 8.47 -18.24
CA LYS A 84 -14.59 9.47 -17.94
C LYS A 84 -14.05 9.17 -16.56
N TYR A 85 -12.74 9.20 -16.40
CA TYR A 85 -12.02 8.80 -15.18
C TYR A 85 -12.33 9.68 -13.94
N LYS A 86 -13.39 10.49 -14.00
CA LYS A 86 -13.79 11.39 -12.92
C LYS A 86 -14.68 10.76 -11.85
N GLU A 87 -15.16 9.55 -12.03
CA GLU A 87 -15.82 8.83 -10.95
C GLU A 87 -14.79 7.97 -10.22
N GLU A 88 -14.05 8.60 -9.33
CA GLU A 88 -13.36 7.95 -8.23
C GLU A 88 -14.39 7.08 -7.51
N ILE A 89 -14.09 5.78 -7.37
CA ILE A 89 -14.84 4.95 -6.42
C ILE A 89 -14.78 5.72 -5.10
N GLN A 90 -15.90 6.30 -4.69
CA GLN A 90 -15.97 6.95 -3.38
C GLN A 90 -15.87 5.84 -2.35
N TYR A 91 -14.68 5.67 -1.79
CA TYR A 91 -14.54 4.86 -0.59
C TYR A 91 -15.24 5.62 0.53
N GLU A 92 -16.36 5.10 1.00
CA GLU A 92 -16.94 5.57 2.24
C GLU A 92 -15.92 5.35 3.35
N THR A 93 -15.55 6.43 4.02
CA THR A 93 -14.66 6.37 5.18
C THR A 93 -15.46 5.74 6.33
N THR A 94 -15.17 4.49 6.64
CA THR A 94 -15.98 3.69 7.58
C THR A 94 -15.24 3.34 8.86
N GLU A 95 -13.92 3.42 8.88
CA GLU A 95 -13.15 3.10 10.08
C GLU A 95 -12.86 4.32 10.93
N ASN A 96 -13.22 4.21 12.20
CA ASN A 96 -12.84 5.17 13.24
C ASN A 96 -11.39 4.91 13.70
N PHE A 97 -10.72 5.96 14.17
CA PHE A 97 -9.44 5.83 14.86
C PHE A 97 -9.64 5.18 16.22
N LEU A 98 -8.79 4.24 16.56
CA LEU A 98 -8.79 3.63 17.89
C LEU A 98 -8.19 4.59 18.91
N GLU A 99 -8.63 4.49 20.15
CA GLU A 99 -8.01 5.25 21.25
C GLU A 99 -6.58 4.75 21.48
N LEU A 100 -5.66 5.69 21.58
CA LEU A 100 -4.26 5.41 21.87
C LEU A 100 -4.06 5.14 23.35
N ASN A 101 -3.29 4.11 23.68
CA ASN A 101 -2.80 3.90 25.05
C ASN A 101 -1.72 4.95 25.40
N ASN A 102 -1.24 4.94 26.63
CA ASN A 102 -0.28 5.94 27.12
C ASN A 102 1.04 5.96 26.32
N GLU A 103 1.59 4.80 25.97
CA GLU A 103 2.84 4.70 25.18
C GLU A 103 2.63 5.21 23.74
N GLN A 104 1.54 4.80 23.12
CA GLN A 104 1.17 5.24 21.76
C GLN A 104 0.90 6.74 21.73
N LYS A 105 0.23 7.28 22.76
CA LYS A 105 -0.04 8.71 22.90
C LYS A 105 1.24 9.51 23.06
N ALA A 106 2.18 9.05 23.89
CA ALA A 106 3.49 9.68 24.04
C ALA A 106 4.28 9.68 22.72
N ALA A 107 4.26 8.58 21.96
CA ALA A 107 4.88 8.50 20.64
C ALA A 107 4.22 9.46 19.64
N TYR A 108 2.91 9.49 19.59
CA TYR A 108 2.14 10.41 18.74
C TYR A 108 2.46 11.88 19.04
N GLU A 109 2.49 12.30 20.32
CA GLU A 109 2.84 13.68 20.70
C GLU A 109 4.28 14.01 20.29
N SER A 110 5.23 13.08 20.47
CA SER A 110 6.61 13.25 19.99
C SER A 110 6.70 13.46 18.47
N PHE A 111 5.85 12.80 17.68
CA PHE A 111 5.77 13.01 16.23
C PHE A 111 5.17 14.38 15.91
N LYS A 112 4.08 14.75 16.61
CA LYS A 112 3.35 15.99 16.41
C LYS A 112 4.21 17.22 16.67
N GLU A 113 5.03 17.20 17.74
CA GLU A 113 5.99 18.26 18.03
C GLU A 113 7.02 18.52 16.92
N SER A 114 7.27 17.52 16.07
CA SER A 114 8.25 17.62 14.98
C SER A 114 7.64 17.99 13.63
N LEU A 115 6.32 18.18 13.54
CA LEU A 115 5.68 18.58 12.29
C LEU A 115 6.22 19.93 11.82
N GLY A 116 6.60 19.99 10.52
CA GLY A 116 7.19 21.18 9.93
C GLY A 116 8.69 21.36 10.21
N SER A 117 9.35 20.35 10.77
CA SER A 117 10.79 20.31 10.95
C SER A 117 11.38 18.94 10.73
N PHE A 118 12.62 18.88 10.26
CA PHE A 118 13.30 17.60 10.06
C PHE A 118 13.64 16.93 11.39
N LYS A 119 13.08 15.75 11.62
CA LYS A 119 13.43 14.90 12.75
C LYS A 119 13.24 13.43 12.37
N VAL A 120 14.16 12.58 12.82
CA VAL A 120 14.04 11.12 12.62
C VAL A 120 13.53 10.50 13.91
N HIS A 121 12.44 9.76 13.81
CA HIS A 121 11.85 8.99 14.89
C HIS A 121 12.04 7.50 14.64
N LEU A 122 12.50 6.77 15.65
CA LEU A 122 12.46 5.32 15.67
C LEU A 122 11.27 4.89 16.54
N LEU A 123 10.22 4.34 15.89
CA LEU A 123 9.08 3.74 16.56
C LEU A 123 9.36 2.25 16.76
N PHE A 124 9.91 1.93 17.91
CA PHE A 124 10.28 0.56 18.28
C PHE A 124 9.17 -0.04 19.15
N GLY A 125 8.50 -1.07 18.63
CA GLY A 125 7.43 -1.73 19.37
C GLY A 125 7.24 -3.17 18.96
N VAL A 126 6.90 -4.01 19.91
CA VAL A 126 6.63 -5.44 19.65
C VAL A 126 5.50 -5.62 18.61
N THR A 127 5.47 -6.79 17.98
CA THR A 127 4.36 -7.12 17.08
C THR A 127 3.04 -7.07 17.85
N GLY A 128 2.03 -6.36 17.30
CA GLY A 128 0.75 -6.15 17.97
C GLY A 128 0.74 -5.02 19.00
N SER A 129 1.80 -4.18 19.09
CA SER A 129 1.82 -2.99 19.97
C SER A 129 1.05 -1.79 19.41
N GLY A 130 0.49 -1.89 18.20
CA GLY A 130 -0.29 -0.81 17.60
C GLY A 130 0.55 0.27 16.92
N LYS A 131 1.79 -0.03 16.48
CA LYS A 131 2.63 0.90 15.69
C LYS A 131 1.86 1.56 14.56
N THR A 132 1.12 0.74 13.79
CA THR A 132 0.31 1.21 12.65
C THR A 132 -0.74 2.21 13.10
N GLU A 133 -1.48 1.93 14.17
CA GLU A 133 -2.47 2.86 14.70
C GLU A 133 -1.82 4.17 15.16
N THR A 134 -0.70 4.09 15.85
CA THR A 134 0.04 5.27 16.32
C THR A 134 0.43 6.20 15.17
N TYR A 135 1.00 5.67 14.09
CA TYR A 135 1.36 6.54 12.98
C TYR A 135 0.17 6.97 12.11
N MET A 136 -0.94 6.24 12.11
CA MET A 136 -2.18 6.67 11.44
C MET A 136 -2.75 7.97 12.01
N HIS A 137 -2.63 8.19 13.32
CA HIS A 137 -3.06 9.42 13.95
C HIS A 137 -2.26 10.63 13.45
N ILE A 138 -0.93 10.51 13.34
CA ILE A 138 -0.12 11.61 12.82
C ILE A 138 -0.32 11.83 11.31
N VAL A 139 -0.64 10.77 10.55
CA VAL A 139 -1.05 10.90 9.15
C VAL A 139 -2.27 11.80 9.03
N ARG A 140 -3.30 11.62 9.88
CA ARG A 140 -4.49 12.48 9.92
C ARG A 140 -4.11 13.95 10.10
N ASP A 141 -3.29 14.26 11.12
CA ASP A 141 -2.89 15.63 11.42
C ASP A 141 -2.12 16.29 10.26
N VAL A 142 -1.26 15.52 9.58
CA VAL A 142 -0.54 16.00 8.39
C VAL A 142 -1.51 16.32 7.24
N LEU A 143 -2.55 15.48 7.05
CA LEU A 143 -3.58 15.73 6.04
C LEU A 143 -4.45 16.94 6.36
N GLU A 144 -4.76 17.19 7.62
CA GLU A 144 -5.49 18.38 8.10
C GLU A 144 -4.70 19.66 7.78
N ASN A 145 -3.36 19.59 7.83
CA ASN A 145 -2.47 20.68 7.40
C ASN A 145 -2.25 20.71 5.87
N HIS A 146 -3.10 20.04 5.09
CA HIS A 146 -3.05 19.96 3.63
C HIS A 146 -1.75 19.41 3.03
N LYS A 147 -0.88 18.78 3.84
CA LYS A 147 0.36 18.15 3.41
C LYS A 147 0.14 16.74 2.90
N GLN A 148 1.17 16.19 2.25
CA GLN A 148 1.21 14.83 1.74
C GLN A 148 2.05 13.93 2.64
N VAL A 149 1.72 12.63 2.66
CA VAL A 149 2.43 11.59 3.39
C VAL A 149 2.92 10.52 2.44
N ALA A 150 4.19 10.14 2.56
CA ALA A 150 4.73 8.95 1.89
C ALA A 150 4.85 7.81 2.90
N VAL A 151 4.23 6.67 2.61
CA VAL A 151 4.30 5.45 3.42
C VAL A 151 5.03 4.39 2.61
N LEU A 152 6.22 4.01 3.06
CA LEU A 152 7.00 2.94 2.47
C LEU A 152 6.73 1.64 3.22
N VAL A 153 6.51 0.57 2.48
CA VAL A 153 6.32 -0.79 3.00
C VAL A 153 7.21 -1.78 2.24
N PRO A 154 7.64 -2.89 2.85
CA PRO A 154 8.28 -3.98 2.12
C PRO A 154 7.37 -4.50 0.99
N GLU A 155 7.95 -5.16 -0.03
CA GLU A 155 7.15 -5.72 -1.13
C GLU A 155 6.09 -6.71 -0.63
N ILE A 156 6.40 -7.48 0.42
CA ILE A 156 5.49 -8.41 1.10
C ILE A 156 4.42 -7.65 1.91
N GLY A 157 4.72 -6.44 2.38
CA GLY A 157 3.82 -5.59 3.19
C GLY A 157 2.71 -4.89 2.39
N LEU A 158 2.77 -4.91 1.05
CA LEU A 158 1.62 -4.54 0.19
C LEU A 158 0.49 -5.57 0.22
N THR A 159 0.56 -6.54 1.14
CA THR A 159 -0.58 -7.41 1.46
C THR A 159 -1.73 -6.53 1.92
N GLY A 160 -2.88 -6.68 1.27
CA GLY A 160 -4.02 -5.77 1.28
C GLY A 160 -4.57 -5.25 2.61
N SER A 161 -3.99 -5.62 3.77
CA SER A 161 -4.48 -5.17 5.09
C SER A 161 -4.16 -3.69 5.36
N LEU A 162 -2.91 -3.25 5.18
CA LEU A 162 -2.54 -1.85 5.41
C LEU A 162 -3.15 -0.93 4.35
N GLU A 163 -3.13 -1.36 3.09
CA GLU A 163 -3.79 -0.61 2.01
C GLU A 163 -5.30 -0.47 2.28
N LYS A 164 -5.94 -1.55 2.70
CA LYS A 164 -7.36 -1.55 3.07
C LYS A 164 -7.63 -0.62 4.26
N SER A 165 -6.81 -0.69 5.30
CA SER A 165 -6.95 0.17 6.49
C SER A 165 -6.70 1.65 6.16
N LEU A 166 -5.74 1.98 5.29
CA LEU A 166 -5.55 3.35 4.82
C LEU A 166 -6.73 3.84 3.97
N LYS A 167 -7.23 3.00 3.05
CA LYS A 167 -8.35 3.37 2.18
C LYS A 167 -9.67 3.49 2.93
N SER A 168 -9.92 2.65 3.94
CA SER A 168 -11.13 2.74 4.76
C SER A 168 -11.18 4.00 5.64
N ARG A 169 -10.03 4.54 6.03
CA ARG A 169 -9.93 5.77 6.86
C ARG A 169 -9.81 7.05 6.04
N PHE A 170 -9.06 7.00 4.94
CA PHE A 170 -8.70 8.21 4.17
C PHE A 170 -9.29 8.24 2.76
N GLY A 171 -10.00 7.18 2.36
CA GLY A 171 -10.73 7.13 1.09
C GLY A 171 -9.82 7.33 -0.12
N ASN A 172 -10.29 8.15 -1.04
CA ASN A 172 -9.64 8.43 -2.32
C ASN A 172 -8.35 9.24 -2.22
N LYS A 173 -8.00 9.72 -1.00
CA LYS A 173 -6.73 10.41 -0.78
C LYS A 173 -5.53 9.46 -0.86
N VAL A 174 -5.76 8.13 -0.85
CA VAL A 174 -4.72 7.09 -0.87
C VAL A 174 -4.46 6.60 -2.28
N VAL A 175 -3.22 6.66 -2.72
CA VAL A 175 -2.76 6.01 -3.95
C VAL A 175 -1.67 5.00 -3.63
N THR A 176 -1.68 3.89 -4.37
CA THR A 176 -0.69 2.83 -4.20
C THR A 176 0.29 2.84 -5.37
N MET A 177 1.61 2.73 -5.07
CA MET A 177 2.70 2.76 -6.05
C MET A 177 3.59 1.52 -5.88
N HIS A 178 3.50 0.57 -6.83
CA HIS A 178 4.33 -0.64 -6.84
C HIS A 178 4.72 -1.08 -8.25
N SER A 179 5.62 -2.05 -8.36
CA SER A 179 6.17 -2.54 -9.64
C SER A 179 5.11 -3.17 -10.55
N SER A 180 4.09 -3.83 -9.98
CA SER A 180 3.03 -4.53 -10.73
C SER A 180 1.96 -3.60 -11.31
N LEU A 181 1.97 -2.30 -11.01
CA LEU A 181 1.03 -1.35 -11.62
C LEU A 181 1.22 -1.27 -13.13
N SER A 182 0.11 -1.20 -13.87
CA SER A 182 0.18 -0.89 -15.29
C SER A 182 0.79 0.50 -15.52
N ASN A 183 1.40 0.71 -16.69
CA ASN A 183 1.97 2.02 -17.02
C ASN A 183 0.93 3.16 -16.94
N LYS A 184 -0.33 2.88 -17.30
CA LYS A 184 -1.43 3.84 -17.22
C LYS A 184 -1.78 4.18 -15.77
N ASP A 185 -1.92 3.17 -14.90
CA ASP A 185 -2.26 3.39 -13.50
C ASP A 185 -1.13 4.12 -12.77
N ARG A 186 0.12 3.78 -13.08
CA ARG A 186 1.30 4.49 -12.56
C ARG A 186 1.32 5.97 -12.96
N GLN A 187 1.00 6.27 -14.24
CA GLN A 187 0.93 7.67 -14.71
C GLN A 187 -0.22 8.44 -14.03
N ARG A 188 -1.36 7.79 -13.79
CA ARG A 188 -2.50 8.42 -13.08
C ARG A 188 -2.15 8.71 -11.63
N SER A 189 -1.63 7.71 -10.92
CA SER A 189 -1.14 7.92 -9.55
C SER A 189 -0.12 9.05 -9.50
N TRP A 190 0.80 9.10 -10.46
CA TRP A 190 1.75 10.20 -10.57
C TRP A 190 1.07 11.56 -10.75
N LYS A 191 0.13 11.70 -11.67
CA LYS A 191 -0.61 12.95 -11.89
C LYS A 191 -1.40 13.38 -10.65
N SER A 192 -2.09 12.44 -9.98
CA SER A 192 -2.84 12.74 -8.76
C SER A 192 -1.95 13.18 -7.60
N ILE A 193 -0.73 12.63 -7.50
CA ILE A 193 0.26 13.06 -6.52
C ILE A 193 0.77 14.47 -6.85
N GLN A 194 1.10 14.75 -8.11
CA GLN A 194 1.59 16.05 -8.57
C GLN A 194 0.55 17.17 -8.37
N SER A 195 -0.71 16.88 -8.60
CA SER A 195 -1.81 17.83 -8.38
C SER A 195 -2.23 17.94 -6.92
N SER A 196 -1.56 17.23 -6.01
CA SER A 196 -1.91 17.10 -4.58
C SER A 196 -3.36 16.64 -4.34
N SER A 197 -4.02 16.03 -5.31
CA SER A 197 -5.31 15.36 -5.10
C SER A 197 -5.13 14.06 -4.31
N ALA A 198 -4.07 13.30 -4.56
CA ALA A 198 -3.63 12.23 -3.68
C ALA A 198 -2.78 12.80 -2.55
N LYS A 199 -3.13 12.45 -1.33
CA LYS A 199 -2.48 12.93 -0.11
C LYS A 199 -1.62 11.87 0.56
N ILE A 200 -1.92 10.58 0.38
CA ILE A 200 -1.17 9.46 0.94
C ILE A 200 -0.64 8.61 -0.22
N ILE A 201 0.67 8.45 -0.26
CA ILE A 201 1.38 7.64 -1.24
C ILE A 201 1.88 6.38 -0.52
N LEU A 202 1.15 5.28 -0.66
CA LEU A 202 1.57 3.97 -0.18
C LEU A 202 2.40 3.29 -1.26
N GLY A 203 3.61 2.84 -0.94
CA GLY A 203 4.38 2.16 -1.95
C GLY A 203 5.60 1.40 -1.44
N THR A 204 6.21 0.65 -2.36
CA THR A 204 7.44 -0.09 -2.09
C THR A 204 8.67 0.78 -2.28
N ARG A 205 9.84 0.17 -2.15
CA ARG A 205 11.17 0.79 -2.26
C ARG A 205 11.28 1.92 -3.29
N SER A 206 10.84 1.69 -4.53
CA SER A 206 10.99 2.67 -5.60
C SER A 206 10.05 3.88 -5.49
N SER A 207 9.01 3.80 -4.70
CA SER A 207 8.05 4.90 -4.53
C SER A 207 8.64 6.12 -3.84
N ILE A 208 9.76 5.97 -3.14
CA ILE A 208 10.47 7.09 -2.50
C ILE A 208 10.89 8.18 -3.51
N PHE A 209 11.10 7.82 -4.77
CA PHE A 209 11.46 8.77 -5.83
C PHE A 209 10.25 9.47 -6.46
N THR A 210 9.04 9.17 -6.02
CA THR A 210 7.85 9.88 -6.48
C THR A 210 7.92 11.33 -6.02
N SER A 211 7.72 12.26 -6.95
CA SER A 211 7.67 13.67 -6.61
C SER A 211 6.44 13.98 -5.78
N THR A 212 6.65 14.52 -4.61
CA THR A 212 5.63 14.87 -3.61
C THR A 212 5.79 16.34 -3.27
N PRO A 213 5.07 17.27 -3.95
CA PRO A 213 5.32 18.70 -3.82
C PRO A 213 5.07 19.22 -2.40
N ASP A 214 4.06 18.70 -1.72
CA ASP A 214 3.64 19.15 -0.39
C ASP A 214 3.97 18.14 0.72
N LEU A 215 5.11 17.45 0.61
CA LEU A 215 5.49 16.42 1.57
C LEU A 215 5.59 16.97 3.00
N GLY A 216 4.89 16.34 3.95
CA GLY A 216 4.87 16.70 5.37
C GLY A 216 5.27 15.58 6.31
N LEU A 217 5.34 14.33 5.83
CA LEU A 217 5.73 13.17 6.64
C LEU A 217 6.18 12.03 5.74
N ILE A 218 7.20 11.30 6.19
CA ILE A 218 7.55 10.01 5.61
C ILE A 218 7.45 8.94 6.69
N ILE A 219 6.83 7.80 6.36
CA ILE A 219 6.79 6.61 7.21
C ILE A 219 7.51 5.49 6.48
N VAL A 220 8.39 4.79 7.15
CA VAL A 220 9.06 3.57 6.67
C VAL A 220 8.66 2.46 7.63
N ASP A 221 7.67 1.66 7.22
CA ASP A 221 7.20 0.54 8.03
C ASP A 221 8.12 -0.67 7.82
N GLU A 222 8.32 -1.46 8.88
CA GLU A 222 9.29 -2.56 8.94
C GLU A 222 10.68 -2.13 8.38
N GLU A 223 11.25 -1.03 8.91
CA GLU A 223 12.45 -0.35 8.39
C GLU A 223 13.69 -1.27 8.27
N HIS A 224 13.69 -2.37 9.02
CA HIS A 224 14.76 -3.37 9.04
C HIS A 224 14.76 -4.28 7.81
N ASP A 225 13.66 -4.30 7.03
CA ASP A 225 13.50 -5.24 5.93
C ASP A 225 14.55 -5.02 4.83
N SER A 226 15.18 -6.11 4.41
CA SER A 226 16.24 -6.09 3.40
C SER A 226 15.77 -5.65 2.02
N SER A 227 14.46 -5.77 1.72
CA SER A 227 13.87 -5.32 0.45
C SER A 227 14.01 -3.82 0.19
N TYR A 228 14.27 -3.02 1.23
CA TYR A 228 14.58 -1.60 1.08
C TYR A 228 15.96 -1.33 0.46
N LYS A 229 16.85 -2.30 0.44
CA LYS A 229 18.16 -2.19 -0.23
C LYS A 229 18.06 -2.67 -1.68
N GLN A 230 18.48 -1.83 -2.61
CA GLN A 230 18.67 -2.22 -4.00
C GLN A 230 20.16 -2.45 -4.25
N ASN A 231 20.53 -3.68 -4.60
CA ASN A 231 21.92 -4.07 -4.87
C ASN A 231 22.28 -3.92 -6.35
N GLU A 232 21.30 -3.83 -7.23
CA GLU A 232 21.51 -3.57 -8.66
C GLU A 232 21.62 -2.07 -8.93
N MET A 233 22.33 -1.72 -9.98
CA MET A 233 22.52 -0.31 -10.36
C MET A 233 21.20 0.37 -10.77
N PRO A 234 20.88 1.52 -10.22
CA PRO A 234 21.59 2.27 -9.18
C PRO A 234 21.38 1.68 -7.78
N CYS A 235 22.48 1.43 -7.06
CA CYS A 235 22.42 0.93 -5.68
C CYS A 235 21.94 2.03 -4.73
N TYR A 236 20.96 1.72 -3.89
CA TYR A 236 20.46 2.65 -2.85
C TYR A 236 19.71 1.91 -1.75
N SER A 237 19.56 2.59 -0.61
CA SER A 237 18.65 2.19 0.46
C SER A 237 17.45 3.15 0.47
N ALA A 238 16.24 2.61 0.34
CA ALA A 238 15.04 3.45 0.38
C ALA A 238 14.81 4.09 1.75
N ARG A 239 15.18 3.38 2.84
CA ARG A 239 15.16 3.93 4.21
C ARG A 239 16.05 5.17 4.30
N ASP A 240 17.31 5.06 3.88
CA ASP A 240 18.25 6.17 3.98
C ASP A 240 17.89 7.31 3.01
N THR A 241 17.38 6.95 1.82
CA THR A 241 16.82 7.93 0.87
C THR A 241 15.60 8.65 1.47
N ALA A 242 14.75 7.95 2.23
CA ALA A 242 13.61 8.55 2.92
C ALA A 242 14.05 9.58 3.95
N ILE A 243 15.07 9.27 4.75
CA ILE A 243 15.66 10.21 5.72
C ILE A 243 16.22 11.45 4.99
N TYR A 244 16.96 11.23 3.90
CA TYR A 244 17.51 12.34 3.13
C TYR A 244 16.41 13.20 2.47
N LYS A 245 15.38 12.56 1.92
CA LYS A 245 14.23 13.27 1.34
C LYS A 245 13.46 14.07 2.39
N ALA A 246 13.23 13.49 3.58
CA ALA A 246 12.60 14.19 4.69
C ALA A 246 13.40 15.45 5.09
N LYS A 247 14.73 15.35 5.13
CA LYS A 247 15.61 16.49 5.39
C LYS A 247 15.49 17.58 4.32
N LEU A 248 15.39 17.22 3.04
CA LEU A 248 15.22 18.18 1.94
C LEU A 248 13.87 18.93 2.00
N HIS A 249 12.82 18.25 2.52
CA HIS A 249 11.47 18.82 2.65
C HIS A 249 11.18 19.41 4.03
N ASP A 250 12.17 19.43 4.92
CA ASP A 250 12.05 19.87 6.32
C ASP A 250 10.84 19.26 7.02
N CYS A 251 10.72 17.93 6.95
CA CYS A 251 9.62 17.19 7.56
C CYS A 251 10.13 15.98 8.35
N PRO A 252 9.33 15.46 9.32
CA PRO A 252 9.71 14.29 10.10
C PRO A 252 9.67 13.01 9.27
N VAL A 253 10.47 12.02 9.70
CA VAL A 253 10.41 10.65 9.22
C VAL A 253 10.26 9.68 10.39
N VAL A 254 9.33 8.75 10.28
CA VAL A 254 9.07 7.69 11.26
C VAL A 254 9.55 6.37 10.69
N LEU A 255 10.55 5.78 11.34
CA LEU A 255 11.04 4.43 11.07
C LEU A 255 10.36 3.48 12.06
N ALA A 256 9.44 2.65 11.61
CA ALA A 256 8.69 1.73 12.45
C ALA A 256 9.23 0.30 12.32
N SER A 257 9.46 -0.37 13.44
CA SER A 257 9.92 -1.77 13.45
C SER A 257 9.67 -2.46 14.78
N ALA A 258 9.45 -3.78 14.73
CA ALA A 258 9.51 -4.66 15.92
C ALA A 258 10.94 -5.12 16.21
N THR A 259 11.80 -5.14 15.21
CA THR A 259 13.20 -5.59 15.27
C THR A 259 14.09 -4.57 14.53
N PRO A 260 14.30 -3.38 15.11
CA PRO A 260 15.04 -2.32 14.43
C PRO A 260 16.41 -2.76 13.94
N SER A 261 16.84 -2.23 12.79
CA SER A 261 18.19 -2.45 12.29
C SER A 261 19.22 -1.92 13.30
N LEU A 262 20.41 -2.53 13.30
CA LEU A 262 21.49 -2.11 14.21
C LEU A 262 21.85 -0.64 14.03
N GLU A 263 21.82 -0.16 12.80
CA GLU A 263 22.10 1.24 12.45
C GLU A 263 21.05 2.19 13.05
N SER A 264 19.75 1.89 12.88
CA SER A 264 18.67 2.71 13.42
C SER A 264 18.68 2.69 14.95
N PHE A 265 18.88 1.52 15.55
CA PHE A 265 18.96 1.38 17.00
C PHE A 265 20.16 2.12 17.59
N ASN A 266 21.34 2.03 16.96
CA ASN A 266 22.52 2.75 17.37
C ASN A 266 22.34 4.28 17.26
N ASN A 267 21.73 4.75 16.15
CA ASN A 267 21.43 6.18 16.01
C ASN A 267 20.45 6.68 17.07
N ALA A 268 19.49 5.85 17.50
CA ALA A 268 18.60 6.17 18.61
C ALA A 268 19.36 6.24 19.95
N LYS A 269 20.26 5.27 20.22
CA LYS A 269 21.15 5.30 21.41
C LYS A 269 22.03 6.56 21.45
N LEU A 270 22.53 6.99 20.30
CA LEU A 270 23.34 8.20 20.16
C LEU A 270 22.49 9.49 20.16
N LYS A 271 21.19 9.41 20.42
CA LYS A 271 20.24 10.53 20.41
C LYS A 271 20.16 11.30 19.06
N LYS A 272 20.64 10.68 17.96
CA LYS A 272 20.45 11.20 16.60
C LYS A 272 19.02 11.00 16.11
N TYR A 273 18.37 9.93 16.57
CA TYR A 273 16.97 9.62 16.34
C TYR A 273 16.20 9.72 17.66
N ALA A 274 14.98 10.23 17.63
CA ALA A 274 14.08 10.19 18.76
C ALA A 274 13.54 8.76 18.94
N LEU A 275 13.79 8.14 20.08
CA LEU A 275 13.33 6.79 20.37
C LEU A 275 11.95 6.82 21.00
N ASN A 276 10.97 6.20 20.34
CA ASN A 276 9.61 6.02 20.84
C ASN A 276 9.38 4.50 21.00
N LYS A 277 9.13 4.07 22.22
CA LYS A 277 8.95 2.65 22.53
C LYS A 277 7.48 2.33 22.77
N LEU A 278 7.04 1.17 22.26
CA LEU A 278 5.74 0.56 22.54
C LEU A 278 6.00 -0.86 23.06
N GLU A 279 6.05 -1.04 24.36
CA GLU A 279 6.40 -2.32 25.00
C GLU A 279 5.16 -3.18 25.25
N GLU A 280 3.98 -2.54 25.37
CA GLU A 280 2.71 -3.20 25.60
C GLU A 280 2.05 -3.67 24.30
N ARG A 281 1.44 -4.86 24.32
CA ARG A 281 0.56 -5.32 23.25
C ARG A 281 -0.85 -4.77 23.46
N VAL A 282 -1.50 -4.36 22.38
CA VAL A 282 -2.90 -3.90 22.43
C VAL A 282 -3.87 -5.05 22.73
N SER A 283 -3.54 -6.27 22.34
CA SER A 283 -4.34 -7.46 22.64
C SER A 283 -3.80 -8.19 23.87
N GLU A 284 -4.70 -8.79 24.68
CA GLU A 284 -4.36 -9.67 25.81
C GLU A 284 -3.65 -10.98 25.42
N ALA A 285 -3.26 -11.11 24.15
CA ALA A 285 -2.55 -12.28 23.65
C ALA A 285 -1.25 -12.47 24.44
N SER A 286 -1.17 -13.57 25.19
CA SER A 286 0.01 -13.97 25.94
C SER A 286 1.22 -14.13 24.99
N LYS A 287 2.41 -13.82 25.49
CA LYS A 287 3.66 -14.11 24.74
C LYS A 287 3.73 -15.62 24.50
N PRO A 288 4.19 -16.07 23.31
CA PRO A 288 4.40 -17.50 23.08
C PRO A 288 5.37 -18.05 24.13
N LYS A 289 5.04 -19.20 24.68
CA LYS A 289 5.94 -19.92 25.58
C LYS A 289 7.08 -20.49 24.75
N LEU A 290 8.30 -20.05 25.02
CA LEU A 290 9.49 -20.59 24.36
C LEU A 290 9.98 -21.78 25.16
N GLU A 291 10.13 -22.92 24.50
CA GLU A 291 10.71 -24.13 25.06
C GLU A 291 11.96 -24.53 24.24
N LEU A 292 13.09 -24.66 24.91
CA LEU A 292 14.32 -25.11 24.28
C LEU A 292 14.33 -26.62 24.29
N ILE A 293 14.30 -27.25 23.12
CA ILE A 293 14.41 -28.68 22.94
C ILE A 293 15.83 -29.03 22.48
N ASP A 294 16.55 -29.79 23.28
CA ASP A 294 17.83 -30.32 22.88
C ASP A 294 17.64 -31.49 21.90
N LEU A 295 18.04 -31.29 20.65
CA LEU A 295 17.93 -32.28 19.58
C LEU A 295 19.10 -33.28 19.52
N ARG A 296 20.14 -33.10 20.33
CA ARG A 296 21.26 -34.01 20.35
C ARG A 296 20.82 -35.40 20.83
N GLY A 297 21.02 -36.43 20.00
CA GLY A 297 20.64 -37.81 20.30
C GLY A 297 19.15 -38.15 20.10
N LYS A 298 18.35 -37.27 19.50
CA LYS A 298 16.97 -37.57 19.08
C LYS A 298 16.94 -37.91 17.59
N GLU A 299 16.21 -38.95 17.23
CA GLU A 299 15.87 -39.23 15.82
C GLU A 299 14.95 -38.18 15.30
N ILE A 300 15.38 -37.46 14.25
CA ILE A 300 14.57 -36.45 13.56
C ILE A 300 13.78 -37.18 12.47
N ILE A 301 12.50 -37.39 12.70
CA ILE A 301 11.57 -37.95 11.71
C ILE A 301 10.96 -36.79 10.89
N SER A 302 11.19 -36.77 9.57
CA SER A 302 10.65 -35.81 8.61
C SER A 302 10.89 -34.31 8.92
N GLY A 303 12.03 -33.94 9.52
CA GLY A 303 12.38 -32.54 9.80
C GLY A 303 11.64 -31.91 10.99
N LEU A 304 10.87 -32.68 11.72
CA LEU A 304 10.21 -32.29 12.96
C LEU A 304 10.81 -33.15 14.11
N ALA A 305 11.14 -32.47 15.22
CA ALA A 305 11.61 -33.12 16.44
C ALA A 305 10.43 -33.36 17.39
#